data_582d94d2c835dfc3591217327fb1c9ab
#
_entry.id   582d94d2c835dfc3591217327fb1c9ab
#
_cell.length_a   1.000
_cell.length_b   1.000
_cell.length_c   1.000
_cell.angle_alpha   90.00
_cell.angle_beta   90.00
_cell.angle_gamma   90.00
#
_symmetry.space_group_name_H-M   'P 1'
#
loop_
_entity.id
_entity.type
_entity.pdbx_description
1 polymer ?
#
loop_
_entity_poly.entity_id
_entity_poly.type
_entity_poly.pdbx_seq_one_letter_code
_entity_poly.pdbx_strand_id
1 'polypeptide(L)'
;GVKHGINYNADGSVTFAFYDKDTAGSSHKYCYIVGDWNNWERKTEGSMYWDGSQYCWWITLDGFDADKEYRFQYRLGNASGADTFVSDPYTEIVYDQWNDQYIDGVPAFPEGAKALVSAFQINKPEYAWKHKDFKVEDKNDLVIYEMLFRDFTTSHDIEGAMAQLDYIQNLG
;
A
#
# COMPACT_ATOMS: atom_id res chain seq x y z
N GLY A 1 4.45 -14.30 15.55
CA GLY A 1 4.99 -13.04 15.06
C GLY A 1 3.92 -12.19 14.40
N VAL A 2 4.18 -10.92 14.22
CA VAL A 2 3.26 -10.02 13.51
C VAL A 2 3.39 -10.28 12.01
N LYS A 3 2.25 -10.32 11.29
CA LYS A 3 2.26 -10.42 9.82
C LYS A 3 2.78 -9.09 9.24
N HIS A 4 3.64 -9.14 8.23
CA HIS A 4 4.11 -7.94 7.54
C HIS A 4 2.94 -7.18 6.89
N GLY A 5 3.04 -5.86 6.86
CA GLY A 5 1.98 -4.97 6.39
C GLY A 5 1.07 -4.47 7.51
N ILE A 6 -0.17 -4.20 7.16
CA ILE A 6 -1.18 -3.61 8.04
C ILE A 6 -1.99 -4.72 8.69
N ASN A 7 -2.06 -4.72 10.03
CA ASN A 7 -2.82 -5.70 10.80
C ASN A 7 -3.90 -4.99 11.62
N TYR A 8 -5.15 -5.31 11.38
CA TYR A 8 -6.29 -4.79 12.12
C TYR A 8 -6.55 -5.69 13.33
N ASN A 9 -6.49 -5.11 14.53
CA ASN A 9 -6.67 -5.84 15.78
C ASN A 9 -8.13 -5.80 16.25
N ALA A 10 -8.54 -6.81 17.01
CA ALA A 10 -9.93 -6.92 17.49
C ALA A 10 -10.37 -5.79 18.43
N ASP A 11 -9.42 -5.07 19.04
CA ASP A 11 -9.66 -3.92 19.92
C ASP A 11 -9.76 -2.59 19.16
N GLY A 12 -9.68 -2.63 17.81
CA GLY A 12 -9.73 -1.45 16.94
C GLY A 12 -8.38 -0.74 16.75
N SER A 13 -7.32 -1.22 17.39
CA SER A 13 -5.97 -0.74 17.10
C SER A 13 -5.43 -1.32 15.78
N VAL A 14 -4.40 -0.69 15.22
CA VAL A 14 -3.75 -1.12 13.98
C VAL A 14 -2.27 -1.34 14.24
N THR A 15 -1.78 -2.54 13.91
CA THR A 15 -0.35 -2.84 13.96
C THR A 15 0.25 -2.76 12.56
N PHE A 16 1.24 -1.90 12.41
CA PHE A 16 2.03 -1.75 11.20
C PHE A 16 3.34 -2.52 11.37
N ALA A 17 3.70 -3.33 10.38
CA ALA A 17 4.89 -4.17 10.42
C ALA A 17 5.63 -4.12 9.08
N PHE A 18 6.77 -3.42 9.07
CA PHE A 18 7.59 -3.21 7.89
C PHE A 18 8.82 -4.11 7.90
N TYR A 19 8.94 -5.00 6.92
CA TYR A 19 10.12 -5.86 6.76
C TYR A 19 11.27 -5.07 6.16
N ASP A 20 12.41 -5.06 6.87
CA ASP A 20 13.61 -4.33 6.46
C ASP A 20 14.84 -5.22 6.55
N LYS A 21 15.12 -5.94 5.48
CA LYS A 21 16.26 -6.86 5.40
C LYS A 21 17.62 -6.14 5.56
N ASP A 22 17.68 -4.89 5.12
CA ASP A 22 18.94 -4.14 5.11
C ASP A 22 19.38 -3.71 6.50
N THR A 23 18.50 -3.73 7.48
CA THR A 23 18.83 -3.42 8.88
C THR A 23 19.78 -4.44 9.50
N ALA A 24 19.82 -5.65 9.00
CA ALA A 24 20.83 -6.63 9.37
C ALA A 24 22.26 -6.15 9.05
N GLY A 25 22.40 -5.31 8.03
CA GLY A 25 23.65 -4.70 7.62
C GLY A 25 23.93 -3.31 8.19
N SER A 26 23.03 -2.74 9.02
CA SER A 26 23.21 -1.44 9.67
C SER A 26 22.87 -0.17 8.87
N SER A 27 22.24 -0.24 7.71
CA SER A 27 21.92 0.97 6.95
C SER A 27 20.80 1.81 7.58
N HIS A 28 19.77 1.20 8.15
CA HIS A 28 18.70 1.92 8.84
C HIS A 28 18.87 1.83 10.37
N LYS A 29 18.80 2.96 11.03
CA LYS A 29 18.96 3.11 12.49
C LYS A 29 17.65 3.40 13.18
N TYR A 30 16.63 3.82 12.44
CA TYR A 30 15.31 4.09 12.93
C TYR A 30 14.28 3.96 11.80
N CYS A 31 13.05 3.69 12.19
CA CYS A 31 11.88 3.80 11.35
C CYS A 31 10.81 4.59 12.09
N TYR A 32 10.18 5.54 11.41
CA TYR A 32 9.00 6.23 11.87
C TYR A 32 7.85 5.97 10.94
N ILE A 33 6.64 5.80 11.47
CA ILE A 33 5.43 5.91 10.68
C ILE A 33 4.91 7.34 10.75
N VAL A 34 4.62 7.91 9.60
CA VAL A 34 4.05 9.26 9.45
C VAL A 34 2.79 9.19 8.60
N GLY A 35 1.82 10.03 8.88
CA GLY A 35 0.56 10.01 8.16
C GLY A 35 -0.38 11.15 8.54
N ASP A 36 -1.62 11.05 8.11
CA ASP A 36 -2.65 12.07 8.31
C ASP A 36 -2.91 12.41 9.78
N TRP A 37 -2.60 11.51 10.72
CA TRP A 37 -2.83 11.72 12.15
C TRP A 37 -1.72 12.48 12.87
N ASN A 38 -0.53 12.61 12.28
CA ASN A 38 0.61 13.28 12.90
C ASN A 38 1.22 14.39 12.04
N ASN A 39 0.46 14.90 11.06
CA ASN A 39 0.86 15.93 10.09
C ASN A 39 2.12 15.56 9.29
N TRP A 40 2.33 14.27 9.01
CA TRP A 40 3.48 13.76 8.26
C TRP A 40 4.84 14.08 8.89
N GLU A 41 4.84 14.32 10.20
CA GLU A 41 6.03 14.64 10.98
C GLU A 41 6.56 13.43 11.76
N ARG A 42 7.87 13.35 11.91
CA ARG A 42 8.49 12.39 12.83
C ARG A 42 8.25 12.81 14.27
N LYS A 43 7.36 12.12 14.96
CA LYS A 43 7.06 12.32 16.38
C LYS A 43 7.37 11.04 17.16
N THR A 44 7.60 11.18 18.45
CA THR A 44 7.96 10.04 19.32
C THR A 44 6.92 8.92 19.27
N GLU A 45 5.65 9.26 19.21
CA GLU A 45 4.53 8.33 19.11
C GLU A 45 4.48 7.52 17.82
N GLY A 46 5.18 7.96 16.76
CA GLY A 46 5.34 7.25 15.50
C GLY A 46 6.66 6.47 15.38
N SER A 47 7.50 6.46 16.43
CA SER A 47 8.77 5.73 16.42
C SER A 47 8.52 4.22 16.51
N MET A 48 8.92 3.47 15.50
CA MET A 48 8.70 2.03 15.42
C MET A 48 9.78 1.25 16.20
N TYR A 49 9.39 0.10 16.73
CA TYR A 49 10.28 -0.85 17.41
C TYR A 49 10.92 -1.80 16.41
N TRP A 50 12.20 -2.14 16.65
CA TRP A 50 12.92 -3.11 15.84
C TRP A 50 12.87 -4.52 16.46
N ASP A 51 12.39 -5.48 15.70
CA ASP A 51 12.52 -6.92 16.01
C ASP A 51 13.57 -7.56 15.10
N GLY A 52 14.77 -7.74 15.64
CA GLY A 52 15.90 -8.33 14.90
C GLY A 52 15.72 -9.80 14.57
N SER A 53 14.82 -10.52 15.22
CA SER A 53 14.52 -11.92 14.92
C SER A 53 13.70 -12.10 13.67
N GLN A 54 12.89 -11.09 13.33
CA GLN A 54 12.01 -11.08 12.16
C GLN A 54 12.46 -10.07 11.10
N TYR A 55 13.53 -9.31 11.32
CA TYR A 55 13.96 -8.19 10.47
C TYR A 55 12.83 -7.21 10.18
N CYS A 56 12.11 -6.82 11.25
CA CYS A 56 10.86 -6.08 11.14
C CYS A 56 10.85 -4.87 12.06
N TRP A 57 10.49 -3.71 11.51
CA TRP A 57 10.05 -2.55 12.26
C TRP A 57 8.55 -2.68 12.50
N TRP A 58 8.08 -2.48 13.74
CA TRP A 58 6.67 -2.58 14.04
C TRP A 58 6.21 -1.54 15.07
N ILE A 59 4.93 -1.19 14.99
CA ILE A 59 4.25 -0.34 15.98
C ILE A 59 2.76 -0.64 15.96
N THR A 60 2.12 -0.56 17.13
CA THR A 60 0.66 -0.59 17.24
C THR A 60 0.17 0.81 17.62
N LEU A 61 -0.78 1.33 16.86
CA LEU A 61 -1.42 2.62 17.09
C LEU A 61 -2.92 2.43 17.26
N ASP A 62 -3.54 3.31 18.04
CA ASP A 62 -4.98 3.35 18.31
C ASP A 62 -5.57 4.73 17.95
N GLY A 63 -6.88 4.90 18.25
CA GLY A 63 -7.57 6.18 18.06
C GLY A 63 -7.98 6.47 16.62
N PHE A 64 -7.95 5.49 15.72
CA PHE A 64 -8.44 5.63 14.36
C PHE A 64 -9.98 5.49 14.30
N ASP A 65 -10.60 6.36 13.52
CA ASP A 65 -11.99 6.18 13.10
C ASP A 65 -12.04 5.04 12.07
N ALA A 66 -12.81 3.99 12.38
CA ALA A 66 -12.83 2.77 11.57
C ALA A 66 -13.38 2.98 10.15
N ASP A 67 -14.25 3.98 9.96
CA ASP A 67 -14.88 4.27 8.67
C ASP A 67 -14.12 5.31 7.84
N LYS A 68 -13.04 5.87 8.40
CA LYS A 68 -12.20 6.85 7.72
C LYS A 68 -10.97 6.19 7.11
N GLU A 69 -10.63 6.61 5.89
CA GLU A 69 -9.36 6.29 5.25
C GLU A 69 -8.25 7.17 5.82
N TYR A 70 -7.11 6.57 6.11
CA TYR A 70 -5.89 7.23 6.58
C TYR A 70 -4.74 6.90 5.65
N ARG A 71 -4.00 7.94 5.26
CA ARG A 71 -2.79 7.83 4.44
C ARG A 71 -1.54 7.83 5.31
N PHE A 72 -0.55 7.05 4.94
CA PHE A 72 0.69 6.94 5.71
C PHE A 72 1.89 6.55 4.86
N GLN A 73 3.08 6.69 5.45
CA GLN A 73 4.35 6.33 4.86
C GLN A 73 5.35 5.96 5.96
N TYR A 74 6.29 5.08 5.65
CA TYR A 74 7.43 4.85 6.53
C TYR A 74 8.56 5.83 6.20
N ARG A 75 9.24 6.31 7.23
CA ARG A 75 10.46 7.13 7.11
C ARG A 75 11.61 6.40 7.79
N LEU A 76 12.43 5.75 6.98
CA LEU A 76 13.63 5.05 7.44
C LEU A 76 14.82 6.01 7.37
N GLY A 77 15.65 5.97 8.38
CA GLY A 77 16.83 6.80 8.43
C GLY A 77 18.08 6.04 8.79
N ASN A 78 19.20 6.57 8.34
CA ASN A 78 20.52 6.07 8.63
C ASN A 78 21.32 7.01 9.56
N ALA A 79 22.56 6.66 9.83
CA ALA A 79 23.43 7.45 10.71
C ALA A 79 23.73 8.86 10.17
N SER A 80 23.55 9.12 8.87
CA SER A 80 23.75 10.44 8.25
C SER A 80 22.55 11.38 8.45
N GLY A 81 21.42 10.86 8.98
CA GLY A 81 20.20 11.63 9.23
C GLY A 81 19.32 11.84 7.99
N ALA A 82 19.69 11.33 6.82
CA ALA A 82 18.82 11.35 5.66
C ALA A 82 17.68 10.32 5.80
N ASP A 83 16.45 10.75 5.50
CA ASP A 83 15.30 9.87 5.48
C ASP A 83 15.06 9.29 4.09
N THR A 84 14.74 8.00 4.05
CA THR A 84 14.13 7.33 2.91
C THR A 84 12.63 7.19 3.17
N PHE A 85 11.82 7.61 2.22
CA PHE A 85 10.36 7.50 2.28
C PHE A 85 9.92 6.23 1.56
N VAL A 86 9.16 5.40 2.24
CA VAL A 86 8.73 4.09 1.71
C VAL A 86 7.25 3.88 1.96
N SER A 87 6.51 3.51 0.92
CA SER A 87 5.15 3.00 1.05
C SER A 87 5.14 1.57 1.56
N ASP A 88 4.03 1.14 2.14
CA ASP A 88 3.87 -0.24 2.59
C ASP A 88 3.72 -1.19 1.38
N PRO A 89 4.57 -2.23 1.24
CA PRO A 89 4.48 -3.16 0.10
C PRO A 89 3.19 -4.00 0.06
N TYR A 90 2.48 -4.09 1.17
CA TYR A 90 1.25 -4.88 1.32
C TYR A 90 -0.02 -4.04 1.32
N THR A 91 0.12 -2.71 1.06
CA THR A 91 -1.05 -1.83 0.99
C THR A 91 -1.91 -2.13 -0.22
N GLU A 92 -3.23 -2.00 -0.06
CA GLU A 92 -4.19 -2.16 -1.16
C GLU A 92 -4.54 -0.83 -1.84
N ILE A 93 -4.20 0.30 -1.19
CA ILE A 93 -4.49 1.65 -1.69
C ILE A 93 -3.19 2.44 -1.72
N VAL A 94 -2.88 2.98 -2.89
CA VAL A 94 -1.66 3.77 -3.12
C VAL A 94 -2.04 5.10 -3.74
N TYR A 95 -1.43 6.18 -3.22
CA TYR A 95 -1.47 7.52 -3.82
C TYR A 95 -0.12 7.84 -4.45
N ASP A 96 -0.16 8.36 -5.67
CA ASP A 96 1.04 8.66 -6.48
C ASP A 96 1.23 10.18 -6.63
N GLN A 97 2.38 10.67 -6.18
CA GLN A 97 2.71 12.10 -6.22
C GLN A 97 2.63 12.71 -7.61
N TRP A 98 2.90 11.92 -8.65
CA TRP A 98 3.03 12.45 -10.02
C TRP A 98 1.79 12.26 -10.88
N ASN A 99 1.04 11.16 -10.66
CA ASN A 99 -0.03 10.76 -11.56
C ASN A 99 -1.43 11.09 -11.02
N ASP A 100 -1.66 11.03 -9.71
CA ASP A 100 -2.99 11.23 -9.13
C ASP A 100 -3.57 12.63 -9.37
N GLN A 101 -2.71 13.62 -9.56
CA GLN A 101 -3.13 15.00 -9.88
C GLN A 101 -3.93 15.12 -11.20
N TYR A 102 -3.88 14.10 -12.05
CA TYR A 102 -4.61 14.04 -13.33
C TYR A 102 -5.87 13.18 -13.24
N ILE A 103 -6.20 12.65 -12.07
CA ILE A 103 -7.35 11.76 -11.85
C ILE A 103 -8.40 12.50 -11.03
N ASP A 104 -9.59 12.67 -11.62
CA ASP A 104 -10.71 13.34 -10.96
C ASP A 104 -11.15 12.58 -9.70
N GLY A 105 -11.41 13.33 -8.62
CA GLY A 105 -11.88 12.78 -7.35
C GLY A 105 -10.81 12.21 -6.44
N VAL A 106 -9.55 12.12 -6.88
CA VAL A 106 -8.45 11.72 -6.01
C VAL A 106 -8.04 12.90 -5.12
N PRO A 107 -7.91 12.70 -3.79
CA PRO A 107 -7.47 13.76 -2.88
C PRO A 107 -6.07 14.29 -3.23
N ALA A 108 -5.82 15.56 -2.95
CA ALA A 108 -4.51 16.15 -3.12
C ALA A 108 -3.42 15.34 -2.38
N PHE A 109 -2.27 15.20 -3.01
CA PHE A 109 -1.13 14.49 -2.42
C PHE A 109 -0.68 15.18 -1.12
N PRO A 110 -0.39 14.43 -0.02
CA PRO A 110 -0.12 15.04 1.28
C PRO A 110 1.17 15.87 1.27
N GLU A 111 1.11 17.06 1.85
CA GLU A 111 2.29 17.85 2.13
C GLU A 111 3.18 17.13 3.15
N GLY A 112 4.48 17.02 2.89
CA GLY A 112 5.43 16.30 3.75
C GLY A 112 5.65 14.82 3.39
N ALA A 113 4.81 14.24 2.51
CA ALA A 113 5.04 12.92 1.93
C ALA A 113 5.86 13.01 0.63
N LYS A 114 6.35 11.87 0.14
CA LYS A 114 7.11 11.78 -1.13
C LYS A 114 6.79 10.49 -1.87
N ALA A 115 6.82 10.57 -3.18
CA ALA A 115 6.71 9.43 -4.10
C ALA A 115 5.36 8.70 -3.98
N LEU A 116 5.32 7.54 -3.34
CA LEU A 116 4.11 6.73 -3.17
C LEU A 116 3.68 6.72 -1.72
N VAL A 117 2.40 6.88 -1.47
CA VAL A 117 1.78 6.90 -0.14
C VAL A 117 0.80 5.75 -0.03
N SER A 118 0.88 5.01 1.05
CA SER A 118 -0.06 3.94 1.39
C SER A 118 -1.29 4.49 2.08
N ALA A 119 -2.42 3.80 1.95
CA ALA A 119 -3.60 4.11 2.75
C ALA A 119 -4.26 2.84 3.31
N PHE A 120 -5.04 3.02 4.38
CA PHE A 120 -5.83 1.97 5.02
C PHE A 120 -7.14 2.51 5.57
N GLN A 121 -8.12 1.62 5.67
CA GLN A 121 -9.39 1.86 6.35
C GLN A 121 -9.77 0.59 7.10
N ILE A 122 -10.11 0.68 8.41
CA ILE A 122 -10.39 -0.50 9.23
C ILE A 122 -11.65 -1.22 8.72
N ASN A 123 -12.74 -0.48 8.51
CA ASN A 123 -14.01 -1.00 7.98
C ASN A 123 -14.09 -0.84 6.45
N LYS A 124 -12.98 -1.06 5.72
CA LYS A 124 -13.03 -1.02 4.26
C LYS A 124 -14.06 -2.01 3.74
N PRO A 125 -15.06 -1.56 2.95
CA PRO A 125 -16.05 -2.47 2.39
C PRO A 125 -15.38 -3.53 1.50
N GLU A 126 -15.75 -4.79 1.71
CA GLU A 126 -15.31 -5.85 0.81
C GLU A 126 -15.96 -5.71 -0.56
N TYR A 127 -15.17 -5.95 -1.61
CA TYR A 127 -15.72 -5.98 -2.95
C TYR A 127 -16.67 -7.17 -3.13
N ALA A 128 -17.90 -6.91 -3.54
CA ALA A 128 -18.89 -7.95 -3.79
C ALA A 128 -18.66 -8.63 -5.15
N TRP A 129 -17.84 -9.67 -5.16
CA TRP A 129 -17.58 -10.45 -6.38
C TRP A 129 -18.87 -11.07 -6.93
N LYS A 130 -19.14 -10.83 -8.22
CA LYS A 130 -20.29 -11.40 -8.93
C LYS A 130 -20.09 -12.90 -9.25
N HIS A 131 -18.86 -13.32 -9.48
CA HIS A 131 -18.47 -14.68 -9.84
C HIS A 131 -17.58 -15.27 -8.75
N LYS A 132 -18.20 -15.88 -7.73
CA LYS A 132 -17.51 -16.47 -6.58
C LYS A 132 -16.99 -17.88 -6.83
N ASP A 133 -17.53 -18.55 -7.86
CA ASP A 133 -17.22 -19.95 -8.18
C ASP A 133 -16.18 -20.10 -9.29
N PHE A 134 -15.49 -19.00 -9.63
CA PHE A 134 -14.42 -19.03 -10.63
C PHE A 134 -13.30 -19.95 -10.17
N LYS A 135 -12.93 -20.89 -11.04
CA LYS A 135 -11.79 -21.79 -10.84
C LYS A 135 -10.73 -21.46 -11.88
N VAL A 136 -9.51 -21.29 -11.42
CA VAL A 136 -8.36 -21.11 -12.31
C VAL A 136 -8.08 -22.45 -13.01
N GLU A 137 -7.86 -22.41 -14.32
CA GLU A 137 -7.42 -23.55 -15.12
C GLU A 137 -6.07 -24.11 -14.64
N ASP A 138 -5.71 -25.33 -15.10
CA ASP A 138 -4.38 -25.86 -14.84
C ASP A 138 -3.33 -24.90 -15.45
N LYS A 139 -2.25 -24.68 -14.71
CA LYS A 139 -1.18 -23.76 -15.13
C LYS A 139 -0.58 -24.06 -16.52
N ASN A 140 -0.71 -25.31 -17.00
CA ASN A 140 -0.23 -25.72 -18.33
C ASN A 140 -1.20 -25.38 -19.46
N ASP A 141 -2.45 -25.05 -19.10
CA ASP A 141 -3.53 -24.71 -20.03
C ASP A 141 -3.81 -23.20 -20.06
N LEU A 142 -3.04 -22.40 -19.30
CA LEU A 142 -3.22 -20.96 -19.24
C LEU A 142 -2.80 -20.29 -20.55
N VAL A 143 -3.68 -19.46 -21.09
CA VAL A 143 -3.34 -18.43 -22.08
C VAL A 143 -3.16 -17.10 -21.34
N ILE A 144 -1.98 -16.49 -21.43
CA ILE A 144 -1.65 -15.27 -20.73
C ILE A 144 -1.53 -14.12 -21.72
N TYR A 145 -2.35 -13.10 -21.53
CA TYR A 145 -2.31 -11.85 -22.29
C TYR A 145 -1.88 -10.70 -21.38
N GLU A 146 -0.68 -10.20 -21.59
CA GLU A 146 -0.15 -9.05 -20.84
C GLU A 146 -0.46 -7.75 -21.59
N MET A 147 -1.05 -6.77 -20.90
CA MET A 147 -1.36 -5.46 -21.47
C MET A 147 -1.12 -4.34 -20.47
N LEU A 148 -0.82 -3.17 -21.00
CA LEU A 148 -0.80 -1.93 -20.23
C LEU A 148 -2.06 -1.12 -20.58
N PHE A 149 -2.94 -0.89 -19.63
CA PHE A 149 -4.24 -0.19 -19.85
C PHE A 149 -4.07 1.14 -20.56
N ARG A 150 -3.06 1.92 -20.16
CA ARG A 150 -2.73 3.20 -20.79
C ARG A 150 -2.53 3.11 -22.31
N ASP A 151 -1.98 2.00 -22.80
CA ASP A 151 -1.57 1.86 -24.20
C ASP A 151 -2.49 0.92 -24.99
N PHE A 152 -3.47 0.27 -24.32
CA PHE A 152 -4.30 -0.77 -24.94
C PHE A 152 -5.47 -0.20 -25.74
N THR A 153 -6.06 0.91 -25.30
CA THR A 153 -7.17 1.57 -25.98
C THR A 153 -6.97 3.09 -26.06
N THR A 154 -7.73 3.76 -26.89
CA THR A 154 -7.68 5.23 -27.02
C THR A 154 -8.22 5.99 -25.82
N SER A 155 -8.96 5.32 -24.91
CA SER A 155 -9.41 5.92 -23.65
C SER A 155 -8.32 5.88 -22.56
N HIS A 156 -7.28 5.04 -22.73
CA HIS A 156 -6.15 4.93 -21.82
C HIS A 156 -6.51 4.52 -20.38
N ASP A 157 -7.66 3.86 -20.20
CA ASP A 157 -8.23 3.50 -18.89
C ASP A 157 -8.68 2.04 -18.82
N ILE A 158 -9.14 1.64 -17.63
CA ILE A 158 -9.63 0.29 -17.37
C ILE A 158 -10.99 0.04 -18.03
N GLU A 159 -11.85 1.05 -18.18
CA GLU A 159 -13.14 0.97 -18.82
C GLU A 159 -12.96 0.62 -20.31
N GLY A 160 -12.01 1.24 -20.97
CA GLY A 160 -11.65 0.89 -22.35
C GLY A 160 -11.15 -0.55 -22.47
N ALA A 161 -10.32 -1.01 -21.55
CA ALA A 161 -9.88 -2.40 -21.53
C ALA A 161 -11.04 -3.36 -21.26
N MET A 162 -11.96 -3.05 -20.36
CA MET A 162 -13.16 -3.83 -20.09
C MET A 162 -14.07 -3.94 -21.32
N ALA A 163 -14.16 -2.90 -22.13
CA ALA A 163 -14.93 -2.93 -23.39
C ALA A 163 -14.32 -3.87 -24.44
N GLN A 164 -13.08 -4.33 -24.27
CA GLN A 164 -12.39 -5.26 -25.15
C GLN A 164 -12.31 -6.70 -24.60
N LEU A 165 -13.05 -7.02 -23.52
CA LEU A 165 -13.00 -8.35 -22.92
C LEU A 165 -13.41 -9.47 -23.89
N ASP A 166 -14.40 -9.24 -24.75
CA ASP A 166 -14.80 -10.22 -25.76
C ASP A 166 -13.68 -10.51 -26.76
N TYR A 167 -12.91 -9.47 -27.14
CA TYR A 167 -11.72 -9.64 -27.98
C TYR A 167 -10.69 -10.52 -27.27
N ILE A 168 -10.40 -10.23 -26.00
CA ILE A 168 -9.42 -11.01 -25.21
C ILE A 168 -9.88 -12.44 -25.03
N GLN A 169 -11.16 -12.66 -24.73
CA GLN A 169 -11.75 -14.00 -24.60
C GLN A 169 -11.61 -14.84 -25.89
N ASN A 170 -11.73 -14.20 -27.06
CA ASN A 170 -11.62 -14.89 -28.34
C ASN A 170 -10.18 -15.24 -28.75
N LEU A 171 -9.18 -14.84 -27.97
CA LEU A 171 -7.78 -15.25 -28.20
C LEU A 171 -7.47 -16.65 -27.67
N GLY A 172 -8.31 -17.25 -26.83
CA GLY A 172 -8.18 -18.60 -26.30
C GLY A 172 -8.35 -18.71 -24.81
#